data_51d5ba125b6a1d4cf0ae42a0287b3e6f
#
_entry.id   51d5ba125b6a1d4cf0ae42a0287b3e6f
#
_cell.length_a   1.000
_cell.length_b   1.000
_cell.length_c   1.000
_cell.angle_alpha   90.00
_cell.angle_beta   90.00
_cell.angle_gamma   90.00
#
_symmetry.space_group_name_H-M   'P 1'
#
loop_
_entity.id
_entity.type
_entity.pdbx_description
1 polymer ?
#
loop_
_entity_poly.entity_id
_entity_poly.type
_entity_poly.pdbx_seq_one_letter_code
_entity_poly.pdbx_strand_id
1 'polypeptide(L)'
;MKKTLIIALLSLSVLAGYGQTALLGSWSGKLKVGAMSLTLVLHLEQADGDVKVSFDSPDQGAKGIAASKEYLSDDSVSVKSTIIGATYRARLKDGKLDGTFTQSGMSFPLVLTKGVPEVKRPQMPQPPYPYETEEVTFKNEADGATLAGTLTWPVGYDKKGKQKPAVVLLVSGSGQQNRDEELMEHKPFLVIADYLARQGIATLRYDDRATGKSVGGDVKDATTEDFSHDAAAGIDFLRNSKAFSKVGILGHSEGGSIAFMLGAQKKTDFIVSMAGPAVKGDTLLTAQSNRILGLSGQPATMTVEKYRQTAAAMQVPWIDWFNDYDPSDDIRQIRCPVFALNGDRDTQVLSSLCLPAIKQLLPSSKYHLIKEYPGLNHLFQHCTTGIPDEYSQIEETISPEVLSDIVQWIKSLK
;
A
#
# COMPACT_ATOMS: atom_id res chain seq x y z
N MET A 1 -2.33 69.51 51.40
CA MET A 1 -3.62 69.15 50.83
C MET A 1 -3.41 68.02 49.84
N LYS A 2 -3.74 66.80 50.26
CA LYS A 2 -4.63 65.86 49.66
C LYS A 2 -4.30 65.37 48.22
N LYS A 3 -3.83 64.11 48.10
CA LYS A 3 -4.50 62.96 47.44
C LYS A 3 -3.50 61.81 47.47
N THR A 4 -3.57 60.88 48.38
CA THR A 4 -4.36 59.69 48.46
C THR A 4 -4.06 58.72 47.29
N LEU A 5 -3.30 57.71 47.54
CA LEU A 5 -3.56 56.31 47.85
C LEU A 5 -4.70 55.69 47.03
N ILE A 6 -4.37 54.71 46.25
CA ILE A 6 -5.02 53.42 45.99
C ILE A 6 -4.40 52.85 44.72
N ILE A 7 -3.47 51.90 44.79
CA ILE A 7 -3.31 50.80 43.86
C ILE A 7 -2.51 49.70 44.61
N ALA A 8 -3.20 48.82 45.21
CA ALA A 8 -2.75 47.50 45.62
C ALA A 8 -3.99 46.61 45.60
N LEU A 9 -4.09 45.80 44.58
CA LEU A 9 -4.83 44.51 44.52
C LEU A 9 -5.21 44.20 43.09
N LEU A 10 -4.32 43.58 42.36
CA LEU A 10 -4.66 42.74 41.17
C LEU A 10 -3.40 42.04 40.71
N SER A 11 -2.99 41.03 41.42
CA SER A 11 -1.99 40.07 40.94
C SER A 11 -2.05 38.78 41.73
N LEU A 12 -3.20 38.09 41.61
CA LEU A 12 -3.31 36.67 42.04
C LEU A 12 -4.45 36.01 41.28
N SER A 13 -4.22 35.68 39.99
CA SER A 13 -5.05 34.73 39.28
C SER A 13 -4.45 34.39 37.90
N VAL A 14 -3.18 33.96 37.82
CA VAL A 14 -2.61 33.31 36.61
C VAL A 14 -1.58 32.29 37.07
N LEU A 15 -2.02 31.26 37.80
CA LEU A 15 -1.17 30.12 38.16
C LEU A 15 -1.89 28.78 38.06
N ALA A 16 -3.01 28.72 37.34
CA ALA A 16 -3.76 27.46 37.21
C ALA A 16 -3.79 26.85 35.81
N GLY A 17 -2.90 27.26 34.91
CA GLY A 17 -2.96 26.85 33.51
C GLY A 17 -1.75 26.10 32.96
N TYR A 18 -0.71 25.86 33.73
CA TYR A 18 0.57 25.32 33.20
C TYR A 18 0.73 23.79 33.30
N GLY A 19 -0.09 23.10 34.06
CA GLY A 19 0.08 21.65 34.29
C GLY A 19 -0.39 20.77 33.14
N GLN A 20 -1.53 21.07 32.51
CA GLN A 20 -2.11 20.23 31.45
C GLN A 20 -1.32 20.24 30.16
N THR A 21 -0.44 21.20 29.93
CA THR A 21 0.32 21.34 28.69
C THR A 21 1.44 20.31 28.54
N ALA A 22 1.95 19.72 29.61
CA ALA A 22 3.03 18.74 29.54
C ALA A 22 2.65 17.45 28.83
N LEU A 23 1.40 17.01 28.98
CA LEU A 23 0.88 15.77 28.38
C LEU A 23 0.33 15.99 26.96
N LEU A 24 0.06 17.23 26.54
CA LEU A 24 -0.43 17.51 25.21
C LEU A 24 0.59 17.17 24.13
N GLY A 25 0.09 16.79 22.95
CA GLY A 25 0.85 16.37 21.79
C GLY A 25 0.75 14.88 21.54
N SER A 26 1.62 14.37 20.68
CA SER A 26 1.63 12.96 20.29
C SER A 26 2.65 12.19 21.11
N TRP A 27 2.33 10.96 21.42
CA TRP A 27 3.14 10.03 22.20
C TRP A 27 3.13 8.66 21.54
N SER A 28 4.29 8.03 21.36
CA SER A 28 4.38 6.77 20.64
C SER A 28 5.23 5.73 21.34
N GLY A 29 4.91 4.46 21.12
CA GLY A 29 5.64 3.34 21.67
C GLY A 29 5.23 2.00 21.06
N LYS A 30 5.99 0.96 21.37
CA LYS A 30 5.77 -0.40 20.88
C LYS A 30 4.95 -1.21 21.90
N LEU A 31 3.74 -1.60 21.50
CA LEU A 31 2.90 -2.54 22.23
C LEU A 31 3.31 -3.97 21.84
N LYS A 32 3.73 -4.76 22.81
CA LYS A 32 4.10 -6.17 22.60
C LYS A 32 2.93 -7.07 22.94
N VAL A 33 2.46 -7.84 21.96
CA VAL A 33 1.37 -8.82 22.13
C VAL A 33 1.89 -10.19 21.68
N GLY A 34 2.36 -10.98 22.62
CA GLY A 34 3.04 -12.25 22.31
C GLY A 34 4.31 -12.02 21.51
N ALA A 35 4.42 -12.62 20.33
CA ALA A 35 5.54 -12.46 19.41
C ALA A 35 5.44 -11.20 18.54
N MET A 36 4.26 -10.56 18.47
CA MET A 36 4.02 -9.36 17.67
C MET A 36 4.38 -8.09 18.42
N SER A 37 4.79 -7.07 17.69
CA SER A 37 5.07 -5.73 18.22
C SER A 37 4.40 -4.69 17.32
N LEU A 38 3.44 -3.93 17.88
CA LEU A 38 2.69 -2.91 17.14
C LEU A 38 3.05 -1.52 17.66
N THR A 39 3.25 -0.59 16.75
CA THR A 39 3.39 0.83 17.11
C THR A 39 2.01 1.39 17.47
N LEU A 40 1.89 1.96 18.67
CA LEU A 40 0.74 2.77 19.05
C LEU A 40 1.16 4.23 19.18
N VAL A 41 0.35 5.12 18.64
CA VAL A 41 0.48 6.57 18.81
C VAL A 41 -0.77 7.08 19.53
N LEU A 42 -0.58 7.79 20.64
CA LEU A 42 -1.63 8.51 21.35
C LEU A 42 -1.51 9.99 21.03
N HIS A 43 -2.59 10.58 20.54
CA HIS A 43 -2.70 12.04 20.32
C HIS A 43 -3.57 12.63 21.42
N LEU A 44 -3.06 13.69 22.06
CA LEU A 44 -3.74 14.53 23.06
C LEU A 44 -3.72 15.98 22.55
N GLU A 45 -4.78 16.41 21.88
CA GLU A 45 -4.84 17.70 21.19
C GLU A 45 -5.79 18.65 21.90
N GLN A 46 -5.34 19.87 22.19
CA GLN A 46 -6.20 20.91 22.72
C GLN A 46 -7.16 21.38 21.62
N ALA A 47 -8.46 21.22 21.82
CA ALA A 47 -9.49 21.67 20.89
C ALA A 47 -10.72 22.19 21.66
N ASP A 48 -11.20 23.37 21.31
CA ASP A 48 -12.44 23.98 21.80
C ASP A 48 -12.58 23.98 23.34
N GLY A 49 -11.47 24.14 24.08
CA GLY A 49 -11.47 24.19 25.53
C GLY A 49 -11.43 22.82 26.22
N ASP A 50 -11.39 21.74 25.46
CA ASP A 50 -11.21 20.37 25.97
C ASP A 50 -10.01 19.68 25.25
N VAL A 51 -9.67 18.47 25.66
CA VAL A 51 -8.63 17.66 25.02
C VAL A 51 -9.27 16.55 24.16
N LYS A 52 -9.07 16.66 22.85
CA LYS A 52 -9.43 15.65 21.89
C LYS A 52 -8.40 14.53 21.93
N VAL A 53 -8.87 13.28 21.87
CA VAL A 53 -8.02 12.10 21.98
C VAL A 53 -8.25 11.19 20.81
N SER A 54 -7.15 10.68 20.24
CA SER A 54 -7.19 9.60 19.25
C SER A 54 -5.97 8.70 19.37
N PHE A 55 -6.09 7.50 18.80
CA PHE A 55 -4.97 6.59 18.61
C PHE A 55 -4.69 6.39 17.12
N ASP A 56 -3.43 6.17 16.79
CA ASP A 56 -3.03 5.57 15.53
C ASP A 56 -2.35 4.22 15.80
N SER A 57 -2.51 3.30 14.85
CA SER A 57 -1.72 2.07 14.74
C SER A 57 -1.11 2.01 13.34
N PRO A 58 0.05 2.66 13.12
CA PRO A 58 0.68 2.74 11.80
C PRO A 58 0.97 1.38 11.19
N ASP A 59 1.40 0.41 11.99
CA ASP A 59 1.71 -0.96 11.54
C ASP A 59 0.44 -1.71 11.04
N GLN A 60 -0.74 -1.20 11.34
CA GLN A 60 -2.04 -1.71 10.88
C GLN A 60 -2.74 -0.77 9.90
N GLY A 61 -2.07 0.30 9.45
CA GLY A 61 -2.65 1.32 8.57
C GLY A 61 -3.80 2.13 9.19
N ALA A 62 -4.02 2.02 10.51
CA ALA A 62 -5.14 2.67 11.19
C ALA A 62 -4.72 4.03 11.75
N LYS A 63 -5.48 5.09 11.40
CA LYS A 63 -5.26 6.45 11.87
C LYS A 63 -6.55 7.06 12.43
N GLY A 64 -6.40 7.99 13.38
CA GLY A 64 -7.50 8.76 13.93
C GLY A 64 -8.56 7.93 14.66
N ILE A 65 -8.20 6.79 15.24
CA ILE A 65 -9.12 5.95 16.03
C ILE A 65 -9.61 6.78 17.20
N ALA A 66 -10.87 7.17 17.17
CA ALA A 66 -11.43 8.04 18.18
C ALA A 66 -11.38 7.41 19.58
N ALA A 67 -11.00 8.23 20.56
CA ALA A 67 -10.97 7.89 21.96
C ALA A 67 -11.52 9.04 22.81
N SER A 68 -11.92 8.73 24.02
CA SER A 68 -12.37 9.70 25.03
C SER A 68 -11.38 9.79 26.18
N LYS A 69 -11.21 10.99 26.68
CA LYS A 69 -10.51 11.26 27.93
C LYS A 69 -11.38 10.81 29.09
N GLU A 70 -10.93 9.84 29.87
CA GLU A 70 -11.56 9.49 31.17
C GLU A 70 -10.99 10.37 32.28
N TYR A 71 -9.68 10.62 32.26
CA TYR A 71 -8.96 11.43 33.22
C TYR A 71 -7.69 12.03 32.58
N LEU A 72 -7.39 13.27 32.98
CA LEU A 72 -6.15 13.95 32.61
C LEU A 72 -5.74 14.92 33.72
N SER A 73 -4.52 14.79 34.21
CA SER A 73 -3.88 15.72 35.16
C SER A 73 -2.50 16.14 34.65
N ASP A 74 -1.71 16.77 35.47
CA ASP A 74 -0.38 17.25 35.14
C ASP A 74 0.60 16.11 34.83
N ASP A 75 0.39 14.94 35.46
CA ASP A 75 1.30 13.78 35.34
C ASP A 75 0.59 12.48 34.97
N SER A 76 -0.72 12.46 34.78
CA SER A 76 -1.45 11.19 34.63
C SER A 76 -2.53 11.32 33.56
N VAL A 77 -2.69 10.25 32.77
CA VAL A 77 -3.68 10.15 31.70
C VAL A 77 -4.42 8.81 31.77
N SER A 78 -5.75 8.85 31.56
CA SER A 78 -6.59 7.69 31.28
C SER A 78 -7.47 7.99 30.10
N VAL A 79 -7.39 7.17 29.07
CA VAL A 79 -8.13 7.32 27.81
C VAL A 79 -8.76 5.99 27.41
N LYS A 80 -9.94 6.06 26.75
CA LYS A 80 -10.69 4.88 26.35
C LYS A 80 -11.18 5.03 24.91
N SER A 81 -10.94 4.03 24.09
CA SER A 81 -11.57 3.88 22.79
C SER A 81 -12.60 2.77 22.81
N THR A 82 -13.86 3.11 22.56
CA THR A 82 -14.95 2.12 22.43
C THR A 82 -14.90 1.41 21.09
N ILE A 83 -14.30 2.04 20.07
CA ILE A 83 -14.17 1.48 18.70
C ILE A 83 -13.35 0.20 18.74
N ILE A 84 -12.21 0.22 19.44
CA ILE A 84 -11.31 -0.92 19.55
C ILE A 84 -11.40 -1.64 20.90
N GLY A 85 -12.33 -1.24 21.78
CA GLY A 85 -12.52 -1.84 23.09
C GLY A 85 -11.28 -1.73 24.01
N ALA A 86 -10.54 -0.60 23.91
CA ALA A 86 -9.26 -0.44 24.59
C ALA A 86 -9.25 0.73 25.58
N THR A 87 -8.42 0.60 26.61
CA THR A 87 -8.13 1.65 27.59
C THR A 87 -6.61 1.74 27.79
N TYR A 88 -6.09 2.96 27.84
CA TYR A 88 -4.69 3.21 28.21
C TYR A 88 -4.64 4.10 29.44
N ARG A 89 -3.90 3.66 30.47
CA ARG A 89 -3.67 4.41 31.71
C ARG A 89 -2.19 4.53 31.97
N ALA A 90 -1.70 5.76 32.16
CA ALA A 90 -0.28 6.00 32.31
C ALA A 90 0.02 7.19 33.23
N ARG A 91 1.26 7.23 33.72
CA ARG A 91 1.85 8.37 34.42
C ARG A 91 3.08 8.87 33.67
N LEU A 92 3.25 10.18 33.68
CA LEU A 92 4.46 10.82 33.19
C LEU A 92 5.61 10.57 34.17
N LYS A 93 6.61 9.80 33.73
CA LYS A 93 7.81 9.49 34.48
C LYS A 93 9.03 9.62 33.58
N ASP A 94 10.00 10.42 34.00
CA ASP A 94 11.25 10.65 33.24
C ASP A 94 11.00 11.06 31.77
N GLY A 95 9.96 11.90 31.54
CA GLY A 95 9.59 12.38 30.18
C GLY A 95 8.88 11.34 29.31
N LYS A 96 8.46 10.20 29.89
CA LYS A 96 7.72 9.13 29.20
C LYS A 96 6.39 8.87 29.87
N LEU A 97 5.37 8.47 29.12
CA LEU A 97 4.14 7.93 29.67
C LEU A 97 4.34 6.42 29.95
N ASP A 98 4.54 6.10 31.21
CA ASP A 98 4.69 4.72 31.66
C ASP A 98 3.34 4.19 32.11
N GLY A 99 2.80 3.17 31.43
CA GLY A 99 1.43 2.77 31.63
C GLY A 99 1.08 1.36 31.18
N THR A 100 -0.23 1.13 31.17
CA THR A 100 -0.83 -0.15 30.79
C THR A 100 -1.91 0.08 29.74
N PHE A 101 -1.80 -0.65 28.63
CA PHE A 101 -2.81 -0.76 27.59
C PHE A 101 -3.63 -2.02 27.85
N THR A 102 -4.94 -1.88 27.93
CA THR A 102 -5.86 -2.99 28.17
C THR A 102 -6.83 -3.09 26.99
N GLN A 103 -6.93 -4.26 26.37
CA GLN A 103 -7.85 -4.52 25.27
C GLN A 103 -8.42 -5.93 25.39
N SER A 104 -9.74 -6.08 25.21
CA SER A 104 -10.45 -7.38 25.29
C SER A 104 -10.13 -8.18 26.57
N GLY A 105 -10.00 -7.48 27.70
CA GLY A 105 -9.70 -8.09 29.01
C GLY A 105 -8.23 -8.44 29.25
N MET A 106 -7.36 -8.28 28.27
CA MET A 106 -5.92 -8.50 28.41
C MET A 106 -5.20 -7.16 28.65
N SER A 107 -4.18 -7.19 29.51
CA SER A 107 -3.40 -6.00 29.85
C SER A 107 -1.94 -6.18 29.46
N PHE A 108 -1.38 -5.13 28.85
CA PHE A 108 -0.01 -5.11 28.34
C PHE A 108 0.72 -3.87 28.84
N PRO A 109 1.96 -4.00 29.33
CA PRO A 109 2.79 -2.83 29.60
C PRO A 109 3.02 -2.03 28.31
N LEU A 110 2.86 -0.70 28.40
CA LEU A 110 3.11 0.19 27.26
C LEU A 110 3.75 1.49 27.76
N VAL A 111 4.97 1.73 27.34
CA VAL A 111 5.67 2.99 27.59
C VAL A 111 5.66 3.79 26.28
N LEU A 112 5.13 5.02 26.36
CA LEU A 112 5.12 5.95 25.24
C LEU A 112 6.13 7.07 25.46
N THR A 113 6.89 7.40 24.44
CA THR A 113 7.79 8.55 24.36
C THR A 113 7.15 9.69 23.60
N LYS A 114 7.46 10.93 23.92
CA LYS A 114 6.89 12.09 23.24
C LYS A 114 7.37 12.15 21.78
N GLY A 115 6.45 12.39 20.86
CA GLY A 115 6.67 12.43 19.42
C GLY A 115 6.07 11.20 18.72
N VAL A 116 5.98 11.31 17.40
CA VAL A 116 5.64 10.20 16.50
C VAL A 116 6.94 9.79 15.84
N PRO A 117 7.28 8.49 15.77
CA PRO A 117 8.41 8.06 14.97
C PRO A 117 8.12 8.43 13.52
N GLU A 118 8.86 9.34 12.97
CA GLU A 118 8.77 9.70 11.56
C GLU A 118 9.61 8.68 10.78
N VAL A 119 8.94 7.72 10.16
CA VAL A 119 9.60 6.87 9.17
C VAL A 119 9.65 7.67 7.87
N LYS A 120 10.85 8.04 7.47
CA LYS A 120 11.05 8.83 6.25
C LYS A 120 10.67 8.02 5.02
N ARG A 121 10.16 8.71 4.00
CA ARG A 121 9.86 8.15 2.68
C ARG A 121 10.69 8.89 1.63
N PRO A 122 12.03 8.66 1.58
CA PRO A 122 12.94 9.49 0.79
C PRO A 122 12.69 9.41 -0.73
N GLN A 123 12.05 8.35 -1.20
CA GLN A 123 11.72 8.18 -2.61
C GLN A 123 10.39 8.85 -3.01
N MET A 124 9.61 9.36 -2.04
CA MET A 124 8.33 9.99 -2.32
C MET A 124 8.52 11.27 -3.13
N PRO A 125 8.02 11.34 -4.36
CA PRO A 125 8.12 12.53 -5.18
C PRO A 125 7.42 13.73 -4.55
N GLN A 126 8.06 14.88 -4.59
CA GLN A 126 7.53 16.13 -4.04
C GLN A 126 7.25 17.13 -5.16
N PRO A 127 6.11 17.83 -5.16
CA PRO A 127 5.86 18.91 -6.08
C PRO A 127 6.78 20.13 -5.77
N PRO A 128 7.10 20.97 -6.79
CA PRO A 128 6.64 20.85 -8.16
C PRO A 128 7.37 19.74 -8.92
N TYR A 129 6.61 18.91 -9.65
CA TYR A 129 7.20 17.84 -10.47
C TYR A 129 7.87 18.40 -11.73
N PRO A 130 8.97 17.79 -12.24
CA PRO A 130 9.62 18.25 -13.47
C PRO A 130 8.90 17.81 -14.75
N TYR A 131 7.77 17.15 -14.63
CA TYR A 131 6.95 16.60 -15.71
C TYR A 131 5.49 17.06 -15.55
N GLU A 132 4.73 16.99 -16.64
CA GLU A 132 3.29 17.29 -16.64
C GLU A 132 2.49 16.07 -16.18
N THR A 133 1.39 16.34 -15.48
CA THR A 133 0.37 15.35 -15.14
C THR A 133 -1.00 15.82 -15.62
N GLU A 134 -1.84 14.90 -16.03
CA GLU A 134 -3.22 15.14 -16.43
C GLU A 134 -4.16 14.22 -15.66
N GLU A 135 -5.17 14.80 -15.01
CA GLU A 135 -6.29 14.02 -14.49
C GLU A 135 -7.15 13.58 -15.69
N VAL A 136 -7.39 12.29 -15.77
CA VAL A 136 -8.16 11.68 -16.86
C VAL A 136 -9.24 10.79 -16.29
N THR A 137 -10.26 10.53 -17.11
CA THR A 137 -11.28 9.51 -16.83
C THR A 137 -11.49 8.64 -18.05
N PHE A 138 -11.76 7.36 -17.82
CA PHE A 138 -12.12 6.41 -18.86
C PHE A 138 -13.21 5.47 -18.33
N LYS A 139 -13.92 4.83 -19.23
CA LYS A 139 -15.08 4.03 -18.87
C LYS A 139 -14.92 2.57 -19.24
N ASN A 140 -15.28 1.70 -18.31
CA ASN A 140 -15.63 0.34 -18.60
C ASN A 140 -17.15 0.30 -18.81
N GLU A 141 -17.55 0.36 -20.08
CA GLU A 141 -18.98 0.43 -20.44
C GLU A 141 -19.74 -0.86 -20.11
N ALA A 142 -19.04 -2.01 -20.06
CA ALA A 142 -19.66 -3.30 -19.76
C ALA A 142 -20.16 -3.37 -18.31
N ASP A 143 -19.37 -2.85 -17.37
CA ASP A 143 -19.63 -2.93 -15.93
C ASP A 143 -20.11 -1.61 -15.34
N GLY A 144 -20.24 -0.56 -16.15
CA GLY A 144 -20.71 0.76 -15.73
C GLY A 144 -19.75 1.53 -14.82
N ALA A 145 -18.47 1.13 -14.78
CA ALA A 145 -17.45 1.82 -14.01
C ALA A 145 -16.86 3.01 -14.79
N THR A 146 -16.72 4.15 -14.12
CA THR A 146 -15.95 5.31 -14.61
C THR A 146 -14.72 5.45 -13.75
N LEU A 147 -13.56 5.19 -14.35
CA LEU A 147 -12.28 5.15 -13.67
C LEU A 147 -11.58 6.49 -13.78
N ALA A 148 -11.11 7.00 -12.66
CA ALA A 148 -10.33 8.23 -12.58
C ALA A 148 -8.85 7.91 -12.45
N GLY A 149 -8.02 8.57 -13.24
CA GLY A 149 -6.59 8.31 -13.26
C GLY A 149 -5.75 9.58 -13.41
N THR A 150 -4.45 9.40 -13.25
CA THR A 150 -3.44 10.42 -13.53
C THR A 150 -2.53 9.92 -14.63
N LEU A 151 -2.56 10.57 -15.77
CA LEU A 151 -1.61 10.39 -16.87
C LEU A 151 -0.38 11.25 -16.58
N THR A 152 0.78 10.62 -16.47
CA THR A 152 2.06 11.30 -16.25
C THR A 152 2.87 11.29 -17.52
N TRP A 153 3.26 12.47 -18.01
CA TRP A 153 4.03 12.65 -19.22
C TRP A 153 5.54 12.63 -18.93
N PRO A 154 6.37 12.22 -19.88
CA PRO A 154 7.83 12.28 -19.69
C PRO A 154 8.34 13.70 -19.50
N VAL A 155 9.43 13.84 -18.74
CA VAL A 155 10.12 15.14 -18.57
C VAL A 155 10.52 15.71 -19.95
N GLY A 156 10.12 16.96 -20.19
CA GLY A 156 10.44 17.67 -21.44
C GLY A 156 9.71 17.14 -22.68
N TYR A 157 8.64 16.35 -22.51
CA TYR A 157 7.87 15.85 -23.65
C TYR A 157 7.12 16.99 -24.36
N ASP A 158 7.35 17.07 -25.67
CA ASP A 158 6.61 18.00 -26.53
C ASP A 158 5.41 17.29 -27.18
N LYS A 159 4.19 17.61 -26.71
CA LYS A 159 2.93 17.07 -27.24
C LYS A 159 2.69 17.39 -28.72
N LYS A 160 3.34 18.42 -29.26
CA LYS A 160 3.30 18.77 -30.70
C LYS A 160 4.42 18.12 -31.52
N GLY A 161 5.35 17.48 -30.84
CA GLY A 161 6.49 16.80 -31.45
C GLY A 161 6.07 15.52 -32.19
N LYS A 162 6.97 15.03 -33.04
CA LYS A 162 6.75 13.81 -33.84
C LYS A 162 7.06 12.53 -33.04
N GLN A 163 7.87 12.63 -31.99
CA GLN A 163 8.25 11.48 -31.17
C GLN A 163 7.12 11.17 -30.17
N LYS A 164 6.68 9.93 -30.17
CA LYS A 164 5.68 9.42 -29.23
C LYS A 164 6.39 8.56 -28.18
N PRO A 165 6.21 8.81 -26.89
CA PRO A 165 6.76 7.96 -25.84
C PRO A 165 6.03 6.61 -25.81
N ALA A 166 6.63 5.60 -25.20
CA ALA A 166 5.89 4.47 -24.70
C ALA A 166 5.09 4.88 -23.46
N VAL A 167 3.97 4.21 -23.21
CA VAL A 167 3.17 4.40 -22.00
C VAL A 167 2.95 3.08 -21.31
N VAL A 168 2.89 3.11 -19.98
CA VAL A 168 2.63 1.95 -19.12
C VAL A 168 1.38 2.22 -18.29
N LEU A 169 0.38 1.35 -18.43
CA LEU A 169 -0.74 1.29 -17.49
C LEU A 169 -0.27 0.55 -16.22
N LEU A 170 -0.45 1.15 -15.05
CA LEU A 170 -0.14 0.54 -13.77
C LEU A 170 -1.41 -0.07 -13.17
N VAL A 171 -1.37 -1.36 -12.83
CA VAL A 171 -2.51 -2.12 -12.30
C VAL A 171 -2.13 -2.68 -10.95
N SER A 172 -2.87 -2.27 -9.92
CA SER A 172 -2.65 -2.58 -8.52
C SER A 172 -2.91 -4.05 -8.15
N GLY A 173 -2.46 -4.43 -6.97
CA GLY A 173 -2.74 -5.71 -6.35
C GLY A 173 -4.15 -5.82 -5.81
N SER A 174 -4.43 -6.91 -5.08
CA SER A 174 -5.75 -7.24 -4.56
C SER A 174 -6.27 -6.24 -3.54
N GLY A 175 -7.60 -6.12 -3.51
CA GLY A 175 -8.32 -5.15 -2.71
C GLY A 175 -8.59 -3.85 -3.47
N GLN A 176 -9.38 -2.95 -2.86
CA GLN A 176 -9.66 -1.64 -3.42
C GLN A 176 -8.47 -0.70 -3.19
N GLN A 177 -7.73 -0.41 -4.23
CA GLN A 177 -6.52 0.41 -4.20
C GLN A 177 -6.75 1.78 -4.84
N ASN A 178 -6.14 2.83 -4.28
CA ASN A 178 -6.03 4.09 -4.99
C ASN A 178 -4.94 3.99 -6.08
N ARG A 179 -4.90 4.98 -6.97
CA ARG A 179 -3.96 5.04 -8.10
C ARG A 179 -2.48 4.99 -7.73
N ASP A 180 -2.14 5.23 -6.48
CA ASP A 180 -0.76 5.21 -5.98
C ASP A 180 -0.39 3.86 -5.38
N GLU A 181 -1.36 2.92 -5.28
CA GLU A 181 -1.22 1.66 -4.53
C GLU A 181 -0.73 1.94 -3.11
N GLU A 182 -1.39 2.88 -2.43
CA GLU A 182 -0.93 3.39 -1.14
C GLU A 182 -1.12 2.35 -0.04
N LEU A 183 -0.01 1.89 0.51
CA LEU A 183 0.04 0.92 1.59
C LEU A 183 1.07 1.35 2.64
N MET A 184 0.63 1.48 3.90
CA MET A 184 1.52 1.81 5.03
C MET A 184 2.40 3.05 4.77
N GLU A 185 1.80 4.10 4.19
CA GLU A 185 2.44 5.38 3.80
C GLU A 185 3.44 5.26 2.63
N HIS A 186 3.62 4.10 2.04
CA HIS A 186 4.27 3.96 0.75
C HIS A 186 3.30 4.23 -0.38
N LYS A 187 3.82 4.77 -1.50
CA LYS A 187 3.08 4.99 -2.74
C LYS A 187 3.88 4.42 -3.92
N PRO A 188 3.94 3.08 -4.03
CA PRO A 188 4.78 2.42 -5.03
C PRO A 188 4.55 2.95 -6.44
N PHE A 189 3.28 3.07 -6.85
CA PHE A 189 2.95 3.50 -8.20
C PHE A 189 3.28 4.97 -8.46
N LEU A 190 3.22 5.84 -7.45
CA LEU A 190 3.69 7.22 -7.60
C LEU A 190 5.21 7.27 -7.82
N VAL A 191 5.97 6.46 -7.08
CA VAL A 191 7.44 6.36 -7.22
C VAL A 191 7.81 5.78 -8.59
N ILE A 192 7.14 4.71 -9.03
CA ILE A 192 7.34 4.13 -10.37
C ILE A 192 7.05 5.18 -11.44
N ALA A 193 5.93 5.88 -11.35
CA ALA A 193 5.52 6.88 -12.35
C ALA A 193 6.52 8.04 -12.44
N ASP A 194 6.99 8.56 -11.30
CA ASP A 194 8.03 9.60 -11.27
C ASP A 194 9.32 9.12 -11.94
N TYR A 195 9.76 7.92 -11.57
CA TYR A 195 11.01 7.36 -12.12
C TYR A 195 10.92 7.13 -13.63
N LEU A 196 9.82 6.55 -14.11
CA LEU A 196 9.58 6.31 -15.54
C LEU A 196 9.49 7.63 -16.33
N ALA A 197 8.78 8.63 -15.79
CA ALA A 197 8.65 9.94 -16.43
C ALA A 197 10.00 10.64 -16.60
N ARG A 198 10.88 10.57 -15.60
CA ARG A 198 12.26 11.07 -15.67
C ARG A 198 13.10 10.32 -16.70
N GLN A 199 12.70 9.12 -17.08
CA GLN A 199 13.38 8.27 -18.04
C GLN A 199 12.74 8.26 -19.44
N GLY A 200 11.76 9.12 -19.68
CA GLY A 200 11.15 9.29 -21.01
C GLY A 200 9.99 8.32 -21.30
N ILE A 201 9.40 7.70 -20.29
CA ILE A 201 8.29 6.76 -20.40
C ILE A 201 7.07 7.37 -19.69
N ALA A 202 5.93 7.42 -20.37
CA ALA A 202 4.67 7.88 -19.78
C ALA A 202 4.02 6.78 -18.93
N THR A 203 3.15 7.17 -17.98
CA THR A 203 2.38 6.22 -17.18
C THR A 203 0.94 6.66 -17.01
N LEU A 204 0.02 5.70 -16.91
CA LEU A 204 -1.33 5.92 -16.43
C LEU A 204 -1.54 5.10 -15.15
N ARG A 205 -1.84 5.79 -14.05
CA ARG A 205 -2.27 5.23 -12.77
C ARG A 205 -3.74 5.55 -12.59
N TYR A 206 -4.53 4.63 -12.07
CA TYR A 206 -5.97 4.87 -11.87
C TYR A 206 -6.43 4.32 -10.52
N ASP A 207 -7.46 4.94 -9.95
CA ASP A 207 -8.15 4.43 -8.79
C ASP A 207 -9.04 3.27 -9.22
N ASP A 208 -9.04 2.17 -8.48
CA ASP A 208 -9.91 1.03 -8.75
C ASP A 208 -11.39 1.45 -8.72
N ARG A 209 -12.28 0.63 -9.29
CA ARG A 209 -13.72 0.89 -9.28
C ARG A 209 -14.22 1.21 -7.87
N ALA A 210 -15.11 2.19 -7.74
CA ALA A 210 -15.67 2.70 -6.49
C ALA A 210 -14.63 3.12 -5.41
N THR A 211 -13.40 3.44 -5.81
CA THR A 211 -12.32 3.90 -4.94
C THR A 211 -11.85 5.29 -5.36
N GLY A 212 -11.38 6.09 -4.41
CA GLY A 212 -10.83 7.41 -4.67
C GLY A 212 -11.77 8.33 -5.44
N LYS A 213 -11.43 8.66 -6.69
CA LYS A 213 -12.27 9.47 -7.60
C LYS A 213 -13.02 8.62 -8.64
N SER A 214 -12.81 7.31 -8.66
CA SER A 214 -13.54 6.38 -9.53
C SER A 214 -14.94 6.14 -8.99
N VAL A 215 -15.92 6.02 -9.89
CA VAL A 215 -17.32 5.82 -9.52
C VAL A 215 -17.97 4.72 -10.37
N GLY A 216 -18.97 4.08 -9.81
CA GLY A 216 -19.66 2.98 -10.46
C GLY A 216 -18.87 1.67 -10.43
N GLY A 217 -19.48 0.63 -11.01
CA GLY A 217 -19.00 -0.75 -10.91
C GLY A 217 -19.36 -1.39 -9.56
N ASP A 218 -19.69 -2.66 -9.58
CA ASP A 218 -19.88 -3.44 -8.36
C ASP A 218 -18.51 -3.81 -7.78
N VAL A 219 -18.35 -3.69 -6.47
CA VAL A 219 -17.14 -4.12 -5.75
C VAL A 219 -17.40 -5.29 -4.81
N LYS A 220 -18.65 -5.48 -4.41
CA LYS A 220 -19.01 -6.52 -3.44
C LYS A 220 -18.80 -7.92 -4.02
N ASP A 221 -19.21 -8.11 -5.27
CA ASP A 221 -19.13 -9.38 -5.97
C ASP A 221 -18.03 -9.37 -7.06
N ALA A 222 -17.27 -8.26 -7.18
CA ALA A 222 -16.21 -8.13 -8.16
C ALA A 222 -15.09 -9.14 -7.96
N THR A 223 -14.56 -9.62 -9.06
CA THR A 223 -13.48 -10.59 -9.15
C THR A 223 -12.30 -10.01 -9.92
N THR A 224 -11.17 -10.73 -9.98
CA THR A 224 -10.03 -10.34 -10.80
C THR A 224 -10.39 -10.16 -12.29
N GLU A 225 -11.40 -10.92 -12.78
CA GLU A 225 -11.89 -10.79 -14.15
C GLU A 225 -12.51 -9.40 -14.36
N ASP A 226 -13.33 -8.92 -13.43
CA ASP A 226 -13.95 -7.60 -13.49
C ASP A 226 -12.89 -6.48 -13.47
N PHE A 227 -11.86 -6.60 -12.62
CA PHE A 227 -10.73 -5.67 -12.62
C PHE A 227 -9.91 -5.74 -13.91
N SER A 228 -9.85 -6.91 -14.58
CA SER A 228 -9.21 -7.02 -15.89
C SER A 228 -9.96 -6.25 -16.98
N HIS A 229 -11.29 -6.15 -16.91
CA HIS A 229 -12.10 -5.32 -17.80
C HIS A 229 -11.82 -3.83 -17.59
N ASP A 230 -11.63 -3.39 -16.32
CA ASP A 230 -11.24 -2.01 -16.02
C ASP A 230 -9.87 -1.67 -16.60
N ALA A 231 -8.90 -2.55 -16.42
CA ALA A 231 -7.56 -2.39 -16.99
C ALA A 231 -7.59 -2.40 -18.53
N ALA A 232 -8.42 -3.26 -19.14
CA ALA A 232 -8.63 -3.28 -20.59
C ALA A 232 -9.16 -1.93 -21.09
N ALA A 233 -10.15 -1.33 -20.40
CA ALA A 233 -10.66 -0.01 -20.74
C ALA A 233 -9.58 1.07 -20.65
N GLY A 234 -8.67 0.99 -19.67
CA GLY A 234 -7.50 1.85 -19.55
C GLY A 234 -6.53 1.72 -20.75
N ILE A 235 -6.25 0.49 -21.18
CA ILE A 235 -5.45 0.23 -22.39
C ILE A 235 -6.12 0.81 -23.61
N ASP A 236 -7.43 0.60 -23.79
CA ASP A 236 -8.20 1.11 -24.94
C ASP A 236 -8.21 2.65 -24.95
N PHE A 237 -8.35 3.30 -23.78
CA PHE A 237 -8.22 4.77 -23.63
C PHE A 237 -6.86 5.27 -24.13
N LEU A 238 -5.78 4.62 -23.70
CA LEU A 238 -4.42 4.99 -24.11
C LEU A 238 -4.20 4.80 -25.62
N ARG A 239 -4.67 3.70 -26.19
CA ARG A 239 -4.56 3.42 -27.64
C ARG A 239 -5.36 4.42 -28.47
N ASN A 240 -6.59 4.73 -28.05
CA ASN A 240 -7.47 5.65 -28.76
C ASN A 240 -6.95 7.09 -28.78
N SER A 241 -6.14 7.49 -27.79
CA SER A 241 -5.48 8.81 -27.77
C SER A 241 -4.50 9.00 -28.93
N LYS A 242 -3.95 7.91 -29.49
CA LYS A 242 -2.91 7.89 -30.53
C LYS A 242 -1.65 8.67 -30.15
N ALA A 243 -1.46 8.99 -28.88
CA ALA A 243 -0.34 9.79 -28.36
C ALA A 243 0.93 8.96 -28.12
N PHE A 244 0.82 7.63 -28.07
CA PHE A 244 1.88 6.73 -27.63
C PHE A 244 2.37 5.82 -28.76
N SER A 245 3.65 5.44 -28.69
CA SER A 245 4.27 4.51 -29.65
C SER A 245 3.98 3.05 -29.31
N LYS A 246 3.91 2.74 -28.00
CA LYS A 246 3.59 1.44 -27.43
C LYS A 246 2.77 1.64 -26.17
N VAL A 247 1.84 0.72 -25.93
CA VAL A 247 1.02 0.67 -24.70
C VAL A 247 1.31 -0.64 -23.99
N GLY A 248 2.07 -0.54 -22.89
CA GLY A 248 2.39 -1.65 -22.02
C GLY A 248 1.53 -1.66 -20.76
N ILE A 249 1.64 -2.74 -20.01
CA ILE A 249 1.02 -2.92 -18.69
C ILE A 249 2.09 -3.31 -17.67
N LEU A 250 2.05 -2.71 -16.50
CA LEU A 250 2.79 -3.12 -15.32
C LEU A 250 1.76 -3.48 -14.26
N GLY A 251 1.72 -4.76 -13.88
CA GLY A 251 0.82 -5.23 -12.82
C GLY A 251 1.61 -5.72 -11.62
N HIS A 252 1.19 -5.30 -10.43
CA HIS A 252 1.74 -5.79 -9.17
C HIS A 252 0.80 -6.81 -8.55
N SER A 253 1.34 -7.92 -8.05
CA SER A 253 0.55 -8.96 -7.36
C SER A 253 -0.62 -9.45 -8.25
N GLU A 254 -1.88 -9.33 -7.82
CA GLU A 254 -3.06 -9.62 -8.64
C GLU A 254 -3.04 -8.89 -9.99
N GLY A 255 -2.57 -7.63 -10.02
CA GLY A 255 -2.38 -6.89 -11.26
C GLY A 255 -1.44 -7.58 -12.24
N GLY A 256 -0.50 -8.40 -11.76
CA GLY A 256 0.33 -9.29 -12.59
C GLY A 256 -0.48 -10.38 -13.28
N SER A 257 -1.47 -10.97 -12.60
CA SER A 257 -2.43 -11.91 -13.23
C SER A 257 -3.27 -11.20 -14.29
N ILE A 258 -3.77 -9.99 -14.00
CA ILE A 258 -4.51 -9.15 -14.95
C ILE A 258 -3.64 -8.85 -16.17
N ALA A 259 -2.36 -8.57 -15.97
CA ALA A 259 -1.43 -8.34 -17.08
C ALA A 259 -1.27 -9.59 -17.97
N PHE A 260 -1.26 -10.80 -17.40
CA PHE A 260 -1.24 -12.05 -18.17
C PHE A 260 -2.53 -12.25 -18.95
N MET A 261 -3.71 -12.03 -18.33
CA MET A 261 -5.01 -12.12 -19.02
C MET A 261 -5.06 -11.17 -20.24
N LEU A 262 -4.66 -9.90 -20.08
CA LEU A 262 -4.65 -8.93 -21.16
C LEU A 262 -3.57 -9.22 -22.22
N GLY A 263 -2.45 -9.82 -21.82
CA GLY A 263 -1.42 -10.32 -22.73
C GLY A 263 -1.92 -11.48 -23.60
N ALA A 264 -2.65 -12.44 -23.03
CA ALA A 264 -3.30 -13.54 -23.74
C ALA A 264 -4.31 -13.03 -24.76
N GLN A 265 -5.08 -12.00 -24.40
CA GLN A 265 -6.04 -11.29 -25.27
C GLN A 265 -5.35 -10.38 -26.31
N LYS A 266 -4.02 -10.27 -26.34
CA LYS A 266 -3.23 -9.41 -27.24
C LYS A 266 -3.57 -7.91 -27.14
N LYS A 267 -4.02 -7.47 -25.95
CA LYS A 267 -4.40 -6.07 -25.72
C LYS A 267 -3.20 -5.16 -25.45
N THR A 268 -2.07 -5.70 -25.02
CA THR A 268 -0.87 -4.92 -24.65
C THR A 268 0.33 -5.23 -25.53
N ASP A 269 1.25 -4.27 -25.68
CA ASP A 269 2.46 -4.43 -26.47
C ASP A 269 3.62 -5.05 -25.69
N PHE A 270 3.59 -4.96 -24.36
CA PHE A 270 4.54 -5.60 -23.43
C PHE A 270 3.97 -5.67 -22.01
N ILE A 271 4.50 -6.57 -21.22
CA ILE A 271 4.10 -6.81 -19.82
C ILE A 271 5.30 -6.68 -18.90
N VAL A 272 5.13 -5.95 -17.80
CA VAL A 272 5.96 -6.03 -16.60
C VAL A 272 5.10 -6.66 -15.50
N SER A 273 5.43 -7.88 -15.08
CA SER A 273 4.72 -8.60 -14.01
C SER A 273 5.56 -8.56 -12.74
N MET A 274 5.20 -7.69 -11.82
CA MET A 274 5.82 -7.54 -10.51
C MET A 274 5.13 -8.46 -9.51
N ALA A 275 5.80 -9.52 -9.07
CA ALA A 275 5.25 -10.51 -8.14
C ALA A 275 3.89 -11.07 -8.59
N GLY A 276 3.70 -11.27 -9.91
CA GLY A 276 2.44 -11.78 -10.46
C GLY A 276 2.26 -13.28 -10.19
N PRO A 277 1.08 -13.71 -9.71
CA PRO A 277 0.72 -15.11 -9.56
C PRO A 277 0.81 -15.87 -10.89
N ALA A 278 1.44 -17.07 -10.85
CA ALA A 278 1.64 -17.90 -12.04
C ALA A 278 1.27 -19.36 -11.83
N VAL A 279 0.64 -19.67 -10.72
CA VAL A 279 0.06 -20.96 -10.39
C VAL A 279 -1.36 -20.77 -9.91
N LYS A 280 -2.14 -21.84 -9.87
CA LYS A 280 -3.53 -21.79 -9.43
C LYS A 280 -3.66 -21.10 -8.07
N GLY A 281 -4.70 -20.28 -7.89
CA GLY A 281 -4.86 -19.42 -6.73
C GLY A 281 -4.89 -20.16 -5.40
N ASP A 282 -5.61 -21.30 -5.30
CA ASP A 282 -5.62 -22.10 -4.07
C ASP A 282 -4.24 -22.64 -3.69
N THR A 283 -3.44 -23.04 -4.67
CA THR A 283 -2.07 -23.50 -4.49
C THR A 283 -1.18 -22.37 -3.99
N LEU A 284 -1.30 -21.17 -4.59
CA LEU A 284 -0.57 -20.00 -4.17
C LEU A 284 -0.89 -19.61 -2.73
N LEU A 285 -2.17 -19.47 -2.39
CA LEU A 285 -2.61 -19.00 -1.07
C LEU A 285 -2.34 -20.04 0.03
N THR A 286 -2.33 -21.33 -0.32
CA THR A 286 -1.84 -22.38 0.57
C THR A 286 -0.34 -22.24 0.84
N ALA A 287 0.46 -21.97 -0.19
CA ALA A 287 1.91 -21.77 -0.05
C ALA A 287 2.22 -20.50 0.77
N GLN A 288 1.51 -19.41 0.53
CA GLN A 288 1.57 -18.19 1.34
C GLN A 288 1.28 -18.48 2.82
N SER A 289 0.18 -19.19 3.11
CA SER A 289 -0.19 -19.56 4.48
C SER A 289 0.91 -20.37 5.17
N ASN A 290 1.47 -21.35 4.49
CA ASN A 290 2.56 -22.17 5.01
C ASN A 290 3.84 -21.35 5.23
N ARG A 291 4.14 -20.40 4.36
CA ARG A 291 5.29 -19.50 4.51
C ARG A 291 5.17 -18.65 5.76
N ILE A 292 3.98 -18.04 5.99
CA ILE A 292 3.70 -17.22 7.16
C ILE A 292 3.75 -18.05 8.44
N LEU A 293 3.15 -19.24 8.46
CA LEU A 293 3.21 -20.17 9.59
C LEU A 293 4.66 -20.51 9.94
N GLY A 294 5.47 -20.86 8.95
CA GLY A 294 6.89 -21.20 9.16
C GLY A 294 7.70 -20.03 9.74
N LEU A 295 7.48 -18.82 9.26
CA LEU A 295 8.13 -17.60 9.79
C LEU A 295 7.69 -17.28 11.22
N SER A 296 6.46 -17.66 11.59
CA SER A 296 5.92 -17.52 12.95
C SER A 296 6.35 -18.67 13.88
N GLY A 297 7.24 -19.58 13.43
CA GLY A 297 7.69 -20.74 14.20
C GLY A 297 6.64 -21.84 14.36
N GLN A 298 5.58 -21.79 13.56
CA GLN A 298 4.52 -22.80 13.57
C GLN A 298 4.73 -23.84 12.45
N PRO A 299 4.23 -25.08 12.61
CA PRO A 299 4.32 -26.09 11.58
C PRO A 299 3.59 -25.67 10.29
N ALA A 300 4.26 -25.74 9.16
CA ALA A 300 3.69 -25.47 7.82
C ALA A 300 2.86 -26.67 7.34
N THR A 301 1.69 -26.86 7.92
CA THR A 301 0.82 -28.02 7.69
C THR A 301 -0.47 -27.70 6.94
N MET A 302 -0.57 -26.52 6.34
CA MET A 302 -1.72 -26.15 5.52
C MET A 302 -1.73 -26.98 4.24
N THR A 303 -2.84 -27.70 3.98
CA THR A 303 -3.11 -28.35 2.70
C THR A 303 -4.07 -27.51 1.88
N VAL A 304 -4.11 -27.71 0.55
CA VAL A 304 -5.06 -27.01 -0.33
C VAL A 304 -6.51 -27.25 0.13
N GLU A 305 -6.83 -28.49 0.51
CA GLU A 305 -8.17 -28.83 1.00
C GLU A 305 -8.54 -28.05 2.27
N LYS A 306 -7.63 -28.03 3.27
CA LYS A 306 -7.85 -27.29 4.52
C LYS A 306 -7.94 -25.79 4.28
N TYR A 307 -7.08 -25.25 3.40
CA TYR A 307 -7.15 -23.85 3.01
C TYR A 307 -8.52 -23.52 2.38
N ARG A 308 -8.98 -24.32 1.40
CA ARG A 308 -10.28 -24.11 0.75
C ARG A 308 -11.45 -24.17 1.72
N GLN A 309 -11.43 -25.09 2.70
CA GLN A 309 -12.45 -25.14 3.76
C GLN A 309 -12.49 -23.86 4.58
N THR A 310 -11.31 -23.30 4.91
CA THR A 310 -11.22 -22.02 5.65
C THR A 310 -11.67 -20.84 4.78
N ALA A 311 -11.25 -20.79 3.53
CA ALA A 311 -11.60 -19.74 2.58
C ALA A 311 -13.11 -19.70 2.30
N ALA A 312 -13.75 -20.86 2.09
CA ALA A 312 -15.19 -20.94 1.85
C ALA A 312 -16.05 -20.38 2.99
N ALA A 313 -15.54 -20.44 4.23
CA ALA A 313 -16.22 -19.86 5.39
C ALA A 313 -16.23 -18.32 5.37
N MET A 314 -15.37 -17.67 4.60
CA MET A 314 -15.30 -16.21 4.47
C MET A 314 -16.42 -15.66 3.58
N GLN A 315 -16.98 -16.46 2.67
CA GLN A 315 -18.03 -16.07 1.73
C GLN A 315 -17.68 -14.81 0.91
N VAL A 316 -16.44 -14.75 0.41
CA VAL A 316 -15.92 -13.64 -0.40
C VAL A 316 -15.81 -14.09 -1.85
N PRO A 317 -16.64 -13.57 -2.78
CA PRO A 317 -16.67 -14.00 -4.18
C PRO A 317 -15.32 -13.91 -4.88
N TRP A 318 -14.53 -12.86 -4.58
CA TRP A 318 -13.17 -12.72 -5.10
C TRP A 318 -12.28 -13.90 -4.72
N ILE A 319 -12.33 -14.35 -3.45
CA ILE A 319 -11.52 -15.49 -2.97
C ILE A 319 -11.92 -16.78 -3.69
N ASP A 320 -13.23 -17.01 -3.87
CA ASP A 320 -13.73 -18.20 -4.55
C ASP A 320 -13.28 -18.23 -6.00
N TRP A 321 -13.42 -17.11 -6.71
CA TRP A 321 -12.96 -16.97 -8.09
C TRP A 321 -11.43 -17.15 -8.19
N PHE A 322 -10.66 -16.44 -7.35
CA PHE A 322 -9.20 -16.49 -7.37
C PHE A 322 -8.66 -17.87 -7.07
N ASN A 323 -9.29 -18.60 -6.14
CA ASN A 323 -8.91 -19.98 -5.82
C ASN A 323 -9.03 -20.93 -7.02
N ASP A 324 -9.97 -20.67 -7.92
CA ASP A 324 -10.21 -21.50 -9.09
C ASP A 324 -9.43 -21.04 -10.33
N TYR A 325 -8.99 -19.80 -10.36
CA TYR A 325 -8.23 -19.26 -11.47
C TYR A 325 -6.84 -19.89 -11.57
N ASP A 326 -6.53 -20.42 -12.75
CA ASP A 326 -5.22 -20.92 -13.13
C ASP A 326 -4.66 -20.09 -14.29
N PRO A 327 -3.61 -19.27 -14.06
CA PRO A 327 -3.06 -18.39 -15.10
C PRO A 327 -2.29 -19.12 -16.19
N SER A 328 -2.13 -20.44 -16.10
CA SER A 328 -1.28 -21.24 -17.00
C SER A 328 -1.67 -21.09 -18.46
N ASP A 329 -2.97 -21.08 -18.77
CA ASP A 329 -3.45 -20.97 -20.15
C ASP A 329 -3.26 -19.57 -20.71
N ASP A 330 -3.47 -18.55 -19.89
CA ASP A 330 -3.20 -17.17 -20.29
C ASP A 330 -1.72 -16.98 -20.59
N ILE A 331 -0.83 -17.42 -19.71
CA ILE A 331 0.62 -17.27 -19.90
C ILE A 331 1.09 -17.97 -21.17
N ARG A 332 0.57 -19.17 -21.51
CA ARG A 332 0.89 -19.89 -22.77
C ARG A 332 0.47 -19.11 -24.01
N GLN A 333 -0.58 -18.31 -23.92
CA GLN A 333 -1.13 -17.56 -25.05
C GLN A 333 -0.44 -16.20 -25.29
N ILE A 334 0.37 -15.72 -24.35
CA ILE A 334 1.09 -14.42 -24.49
C ILE A 334 2.03 -14.48 -25.68
N ARG A 335 2.06 -13.39 -26.46
CA ARG A 335 2.95 -13.23 -27.64
C ARG A 335 3.79 -11.96 -27.59
N CYS A 336 3.49 -11.04 -26.66
CA CYS A 336 4.28 -9.84 -26.45
C CYS A 336 5.47 -10.10 -25.51
N PRO A 337 6.49 -9.22 -25.46
CA PRO A 337 7.55 -9.27 -24.47
C PRO A 337 7.03 -9.25 -23.04
N VAL A 338 7.65 -10.03 -22.16
CA VAL A 338 7.33 -10.10 -20.72
C VAL A 338 8.60 -9.91 -19.91
N PHE A 339 8.55 -9.00 -18.94
CA PHE A 339 9.50 -8.95 -17.83
C PHE A 339 8.76 -9.39 -16.57
N ALA A 340 9.06 -10.61 -16.11
CA ALA A 340 8.54 -11.15 -14.86
C ALA A 340 9.61 -11.04 -13.77
N LEU A 341 9.26 -10.42 -12.66
CA LEU A 341 10.20 -10.17 -11.57
C LEU A 341 9.54 -10.41 -10.21
N ASN A 342 10.35 -10.86 -9.26
CA ASN A 342 9.91 -11.08 -7.88
C ASN A 342 11.09 -11.00 -6.90
N GLY A 343 10.78 -10.75 -5.62
CA GLY A 343 11.75 -10.83 -4.52
C GLY A 343 11.86 -12.25 -3.95
N ASP A 344 13.04 -12.68 -3.56
CA ASP A 344 13.25 -14.00 -2.94
C ASP A 344 12.69 -14.09 -1.51
N ARG A 345 12.42 -12.92 -0.88
CA ARG A 345 11.77 -12.81 0.43
C ARG A 345 10.30 -12.47 0.37
N ASP A 346 9.71 -12.52 -0.83
CA ASP A 346 8.28 -12.39 -0.97
C ASP A 346 7.55 -13.55 -0.26
N THR A 347 6.71 -13.19 0.72
CA THR A 347 5.94 -14.14 1.53
C THR A 347 4.51 -14.30 1.03
N GLN A 348 4.06 -13.46 0.09
CA GLN A 348 2.71 -13.45 -0.45
C GLN A 348 2.64 -14.19 -1.80
N VAL A 349 3.51 -13.84 -2.75
CA VAL A 349 3.66 -14.53 -4.03
C VAL A 349 5.06 -15.10 -4.10
N LEU A 350 5.21 -16.37 -3.74
CA LEU A 350 6.53 -17.00 -3.62
C LEU A 350 7.24 -17.04 -4.97
N SER A 351 8.40 -16.37 -5.06
CA SER A 351 9.24 -16.33 -6.27
C SER A 351 9.63 -17.74 -6.74
N SER A 352 9.97 -18.60 -5.78
CA SER A 352 10.35 -20.00 -6.03
C SER A 352 9.25 -20.87 -6.65
N LEU A 353 7.99 -20.42 -6.55
CA LEU A 353 6.84 -21.09 -7.15
C LEU A 353 6.45 -20.45 -8.49
N CYS A 354 6.38 -19.12 -8.53
CA CYS A 354 5.82 -18.41 -9.67
C CYS A 354 6.83 -18.16 -10.81
N LEU A 355 8.07 -17.78 -10.54
CA LEU A 355 9.04 -17.51 -11.61
C LEU A 355 9.39 -18.75 -12.45
N PRO A 356 9.61 -19.95 -11.86
CA PRO A 356 9.78 -21.18 -12.65
C PRO A 356 8.56 -21.53 -13.50
N ALA A 357 7.34 -21.34 -12.96
CA ALA A 357 6.10 -21.57 -13.71
C ALA A 357 6.00 -20.65 -14.92
N ILE A 358 6.24 -19.34 -14.74
CA ILE A 358 6.27 -18.37 -15.85
C ILE A 358 7.30 -18.80 -16.91
N LYS A 359 8.51 -19.14 -16.49
CA LYS A 359 9.58 -19.57 -17.41
C LYS A 359 9.20 -20.80 -18.23
N GLN A 360 8.49 -21.74 -17.63
CA GLN A 360 8.05 -22.97 -18.30
C GLN A 360 6.88 -22.70 -19.27
N LEU A 361 5.97 -21.81 -18.92
CA LEU A 361 4.72 -21.59 -19.64
C LEU A 361 4.85 -20.59 -20.79
N LEU A 362 5.69 -19.55 -20.63
CA LEU A 362 5.88 -18.54 -21.66
C LEU A 362 6.45 -19.15 -22.94
N PRO A 363 5.88 -18.81 -24.11
CA PRO A 363 6.49 -19.14 -25.40
C PRO A 363 7.89 -18.54 -25.51
N SER A 364 8.79 -19.23 -26.21
CA SER A 364 10.17 -18.76 -26.37
C SER A 364 10.26 -17.39 -27.04
N SER A 365 10.94 -16.45 -26.42
CA SER A 365 11.24 -15.13 -27.00
C SER A 365 12.53 -14.56 -26.40
N LYS A 366 13.36 -13.95 -27.24
CA LYS A 366 14.58 -13.25 -26.79
C LYS A 366 14.31 -11.97 -26.01
N TYR A 367 13.07 -11.51 -26.02
CA TYR A 367 12.65 -10.29 -25.30
C TYR A 367 12.04 -10.57 -23.95
N HIS A 368 11.82 -11.87 -23.59
CA HIS A 368 11.43 -12.20 -22.22
C HIS A 368 12.61 -12.06 -21.28
N LEU A 369 12.33 -11.49 -20.10
CA LEU A 369 13.26 -11.43 -18.99
C LEU A 369 12.54 -11.96 -17.74
N ILE A 370 13.20 -12.88 -17.02
CA ILE A 370 12.70 -13.40 -15.75
C ILE A 370 13.82 -13.18 -14.74
N LYS A 371 13.54 -12.41 -13.69
CA LYS A 371 14.55 -12.04 -12.69
C LYS A 371 14.02 -12.15 -11.27
N GLU A 372 14.77 -12.84 -10.42
CA GLU A 372 14.59 -12.85 -8.99
C GLU A 372 15.54 -11.84 -8.35
N TYR A 373 15.06 -11.10 -7.36
CA TYR A 373 15.85 -10.10 -6.63
C TYR A 373 16.11 -10.59 -5.21
N PRO A 374 17.38 -10.80 -4.83
CA PRO A 374 17.72 -11.25 -3.50
C PRO A 374 17.47 -10.16 -2.45
N GLY A 375 16.90 -10.55 -1.32
CA GLY A 375 16.66 -9.68 -0.17
C GLY A 375 15.42 -8.80 -0.30
N LEU A 376 14.62 -8.89 -1.38
CA LEU A 376 13.44 -8.08 -1.58
C LEU A 376 12.15 -8.80 -1.17
N ASN A 377 11.23 -8.03 -0.55
CA ASN A 377 9.88 -8.48 -0.18
C ASN A 377 8.87 -8.32 -1.34
N HIS A 378 7.59 -8.51 -1.05
CA HIS A 378 6.50 -8.38 -2.02
C HIS A 378 6.37 -6.98 -2.64
N LEU A 379 6.70 -5.92 -1.89
CA LEU A 379 6.73 -4.53 -2.37
C LEU A 379 8.06 -4.15 -3.04
N PHE A 380 8.97 -5.12 -3.22
CA PHE A 380 10.32 -4.90 -3.75
C PHE A 380 11.18 -3.96 -2.89
N GLN A 381 11.00 -4.01 -1.58
CA GLN A 381 11.81 -3.32 -0.58
C GLN A 381 12.87 -4.28 -0.03
N HIS A 382 14.08 -3.78 0.27
CA HIS A 382 15.04 -4.55 1.07
C HIS A 382 14.48 -4.79 2.47
N CYS A 383 14.45 -6.03 2.89
CA CYS A 383 13.79 -6.46 4.11
C CYS A 383 14.59 -7.51 4.89
N THR A 384 14.16 -7.79 6.12
CA THR A 384 14.75 -8.83 6.97
C THR A 384 14.00 -10.15 6.88
N THR A 385 12.69 -10.14 7.05
CA THR A 385 11.84 -11.34 7.04
C THR A 385 10.97 -11.46 5.81
N GLY A 386 10.58 -10.32 5.23
CA GLY A 386 9.65 -10.20 4.10
C GLY A 386 8.17 -10.26 4.48
N ILE A 387 7.85 -10.37 5.77
CA ILE A 387 6.46 -10.33 6.22
C ILE A 387 5.89 -8.91 6.12
N PRO A 388 4.59 -8.74 5.86
CA PRO A 388 3.95 -7.43 5.72
C PRO A 388 4.14 -6.50 6.93
N ASP A 389 4.31 -7.03 8.14
CA ASP A 389 4.52 -6.24 9.36
C ASP A 389 5.79 -5.37 9.32
N GLU A 390 6.76 -5.70 8.47
CA GLU A 390 7.96 -4.89 8.30
C GLU A 390 7.74 -3.64 7.42
N TYR A 391 6.76 -3.65 6.52
CA TYR A 391 6.63 -2.65 5.46
C TYR A 391 6.57 -1.22 6.00
N SER A 392 5.79 -1.00 7.07
CA SER A 392 5.65 0.32 7.68
C SER A 392 6.97 0.91 8.21
N GLN A 393 7.93 0.06 8.58
CA GLN A 393 9.19 0.44 9.19
C GLN A 393 10.33 0.61 8.17
N ILE A 394 10.15 0.14 6.94
CA ILE A 394 11.14 0.27 5.87
C ILE A 394 11.01 1.65 5.24
N GLU A 395 12.11 2.41 5.15
CA GLU A 395 12.11 3.74 4.51
C GLU A 395 12.03 3.65 2.98
N GLU A 396 12.59 2.60 2.40
CA GLU A 396 12.58 2.33 0.96
C GLU A 396 11.17 1.96 0.48
N THR A 397 10.69 2.58 -0.60
CA THR A 397 9.41 2.24 -1.20
C THR A 397 9.56 1.16 -2.28
N ILE A 398 10.57 1.27 -3.13
CA ILE A 398 10.94 0.27 -4.13
C ILE A 398 12.46 0.31 -4.35
N SER A 399 13.11 -0.85 -4.46
CA SER A 399 14.52 -0.94 -4.77
C SER A 399 14.87 -0.16 -6.05
N PRO A 400 15.86 0.74 -6.01
CA PRO A 400 16.32 1.47 -7.18
C PRO A 400 16.81 0.56 -8.33
N GLU A 401 17.32 -0.63 -8.00
CA GLU A 401 17.72 -1.64 -9.00
C GLU A 401 16.50 -2.10 -9.80
N VAL A 402 15.39 -2.40 -9.15
CA VAL A 402 14.14 -2.81 -9.80
C VAL A 402 13.65 -1.72 -10.76
N LEU A 403 13.60 -0.47 -10.31
CA LEU A 403 13.19 0.67 -11.13
C LEU A 403 14.09 0.84 -12.37
N SER A 404 15.41 0.72 -12.19
CA SER A 404 16.39 0.80 -13.25
C SER A 404 16.20 -0.31 -14.29
N ASP A 405 16.02 -1.53 -13.85
CA ASP A 405 15.87 -2.69 -14.74
C ASP A 405 14.58 -2.61 -15.56
N ILE A 406 13.46 -2.18 -14.96
CA ILE A 406 12.20 -1.95 -15.67
C ILE A 406 12.41 -0.97 -16.82
N VAL A 407 13.05 0.17 -16.53
CA VAL A 407 13.33 1.19 -17.55
C VAL A 407 14.24 0.67 -18.66
N GLN A 408 15.35 0.02 -18.30
CA GLN A 408 16.31 -0.52 -19.26
C GLN A 408 15.65 -1.54 -20.18
N TRP A 409 14.84 -2.43 -19.60
CA TRP A 409 14.13 -3.44 -20.38
C TRP A 409 13.09 -2.81 -21.31
N ILE A 410 12.24 -1.89 -20.86
CA ILE A 410 11.27 -1.21 -21.73
C ILE A 410 11.97 -0.48 -22.89
N LYS A 411 13.08 0.23 -22.61
CA LYS A 411 13.86 0.92 -23.65
C LYS A 411 14.54 -0.04 -24.64
N SER A 412 14.77 -1.29 -24.27
CA SER A 412 15.33 -2.31 -25.16
C SER A 412 14.32 -2.87 -26.18
N LEU A 413 13.03 -2.67 -25.92
CA LEU A 413 11.94 -3.08 -26.81
C LEU A 413 11.84 -2.11 -27.99
N LYS A 414 12.48 -2.43 -29.10
CA LYS A 414 12.48 -1.63 -30.33
C LYS A 414 11.20 -1.81 -31.15
#